data_ee1d550edbb3a51176204c5a7cb2c82d
#
_entry.id   ee1d550edbb3a51176204c5a7cb2c82d
#
_cell.length_a   1.000
_cell.length_b   1.000
_cell.length_c   1.000
_cell.angle_alpha   90.00
_cell.angle_beta   90.00
_cell.angle_gamma   90.00
#
_symmetry.space_group_name_H-M   'P 1'
#
loop_
_entity.id
_entity.type
_entity.pdbx_description
1 polymer ?
#
loop_
_entity_poly.entity_id
_entity_poly.type
_entity_poly.pdbx_seq_one_letter_code
_entity_poly.pdbx_strand_id
1 'polypeptide(L)'
;MRKTLKLVHPLLVNGQELTELDYDAEEIDAVQYSIACQRSAAISKSNQSVTIKFRENDNALHMYLGFMAIIAVNPQIDIADLERIKGTDVLNIADIGQVFILRISGAGSPQSNSDVQSETTQEPSTQA
;
A
#
# COMPACT_ATOMS: atom_id res chain seq x y z
N MET A 1 12.06 5.64 -3.97
CA MET A 1 13.26 4.76 -3.96
C MET A 1 12.84 3.31 -4.09
N ARG A 2 13.47 2.60 -5.01
CA ARG A 2 13.15 1.20 -5.24
C ARG A 2 13.63 0.33 -4.08
N LYS A 3 12.77 -0.57 -3.64
CA LYS A 3 13.07 -1.52 -2.58
C LYS A 3 12.72 -2.92 -3.04
N THR A 4 13.11 -3.91 -2.27
CA THR A 4 12.83 -5.31 -2.58
C THR A 4 12.10 -5.96 -1.42
N LEU A 5 11.01 -6.65 -1.75
CA LEU A 5 10.24 -7.43 -0.79
C LEU A 5 10.56 -8.90 -0.99
N LYS A 6 10.99 -9.58 0.06
CA LYS A 6 11.22 -11.01 0.01
C LYS A 6 9.92 -11.75 0.33
N LEU A 7 9.56 -12.70 -0.52
CA LEU A 7 8.32 -13.45 -0.36
C LEU A 7 8.56 -14.68 0.52
N VAL A 8 7.61 -14.93 1.41
CA VAL A 8 7.59 -16.19 2.18
C VAL A 8 7.08 -17.31 1.28
N HIS A 9 6.09 -17.01 0.43
CA HIS A 9 5.54 -17.97 -0.52
C HIS A 9 5.88 -17.52 -1.94
N PRO A 10 6.74 -18.26 -2.66
CA PRO A 10 7.10 -17.87 -4.02
C PRO A 10 5.88 -17.68 -4.91
N LEU A 11 5.97 -16.75 -5.83
CA LEU A 11 4.89 -16.41 -6.75
C LEU A 11 5.27 -16.84 -8.16
N LEU A 12 4.38 -17.57 -8.81
CA LEU A 12 4.60 -18.00 -10.19
C LEU A 12 4.01 -16.96 -11.14
N VAL A 13 4.87 -16.36 -11.95
CA VAL A 13 4.48 -15.34 -12.94
C VAL A 13 5.06 -15.73 -14.27
N ASN A 14 4.21 -15.93 -15.28
CA ASN A 14 4.65 -16.27 -16.64
C ASN A 14 5.58 -17.47 -16.65
N GLY A 15 5.28 -18.48 -15.83
CA GLY A 15 6.08 -19.69 -15.75
C GLY A 15 7.35 -19.59 -14.96
N GLN A 16 7.62 -18.44 -14.37
CA GLN A 16 8.83 -18.22 -13.58
C GLN A 16 8.47 -18.03 -12.11
N GLU A 17 9.18 -18.72 -11.25
CA GLU A 17 8.96 -18.63 -9.81
C GLU A 17 9.75 -17.44 -9.26
N LEU A 18 9.04 -16.50 -8.63
CA LEU A 18 9.65 -15.32 -8.04
C LEU A 18 9.67 -15.44 -6.53
N THR A 19 10.84 -15.20 -5.93
CA THR A 19 10.99 -15.21 -4.48
C THR A 19 11.16 -13.81 -3.91
N GLU A 20 11.30 -12.82 -4.78
CA GLU A 20 11.43 -11.41 -4.40
C GLU A 20 10.67 -10.56 -5.40
N LEU A 21 10.17 -9.43 -4.92
CA LEU A 21 9.50 -8.46 -5.77
C LEU A 21 10.07 -7.07 -5.47
N ASP A 22 10.55 -6.41 -6.51
CA ASP A 22 10.94 -5.01 -6.38
C ASP A 22 9.70 -4.15 -6.37
N TYR A 23 9.75 -3.03 -5.69
CA TYR A 23 8.63 -2.10 -5.65
C TYR A 23 9.12 -0.68 -5.40
N ASP A 24 8.31 0.28 -5.83
CA ASP A 24 8.59 1.69 -5.56
C ASP A 24 7.26 2.44 -5.58
N ALA A 25 6.79 2.83 -4.39
CA ALA A 25 5.51 3.50 -4.27
C ALA A 25 5.52 4.89 -4.92
N GLU A 26 6.69 5.52 -5.03
CA GLU A 26 6.77 6.82 -5.68
C GLU A 26 6.57 6.75 -7.19
N GLU A 27 6.61 5.56 -7.76
CA GLU A 27 6.37 5.37 -9.18
C GLU A 27 4.91 5.08 -9.52
N ILE A 28 4.04 5.02 -8.52
CA ILE A 28 2.60 4.83 -8.75
C ILE A 28 2.08 6.08 -9.45
N ASP A 29 1.48 5.89 -10.63
CA ASP A 29 0.91 7.03 -11.35
C ASP A 29 -0.59 7.18 -11.06
N ALA A 30 -1.18 8.23 -11.64
CA ALA A 30 -2.58 8.54 -11.38
C ALA A 30 -3.54 7.43 -11.85
N VAL A 31 -3.21 6.80 -12.96
CA VAL A 31 -4.04 5.70 -13.49
C VAL A 31 -3.99 4.51 -12.54
N GLN A 32 -2.79 4.18 -12.08
CA GLN A 32 -2.62 3.07 -11.17
C GLN A 32 -3.32 3.32 -9.84
N TYR A 33 -3.24 4.53 -9.33
CA TYR A 33 -3.96 4.89 -8.11
C TYR A 33 -5.47 4.72 -8.30
N SER A 34 -5.97 5.17 -9.45
CA SER A 34 -7.39 5.05 -9.77
C SER A 34 -7.82 3.58 -9.84
N ILE A 35 -7.00 2.74 -10.46
CA ILE A 35 -7.30 1.30 -10.54
C ILE A 35 -7.34 0.68 -9.14
N ALA A 36 -6.41 1.05 -8.28
CA ALA A 36 -6.40 0.55 -6.91
C ALA A 36 -7.69 0.92 -6.18
N CYS A 37 -8.15 2.15 -6.36
CA CYS A 37 -9.40 2.59 -5.74
C CYS A 37 -10.60 1.81 -6.27
N GLN A 38 -10.65 1.58 -7.58
CA GLN A 38 -11.75 0.83 -8.19
C GLN A 38 -11.79 -0.61 -7.69
N ARG A 39 -10.63 -1.26 -7.64
CA ARG A 39 -10.57 -2.65 -7.19
C ARG A 39 -10.97 -2.78 -5.72
N SER A 40 -10.47 -1.89 -4.88
CA SER A 40 -10.81 -1.95 -3.46
C SER A 40 -12.28 -1.66 -3.22
N ALA A 41 -12.86 -0.74 -4.00
CA ALA A 41 -14.27 -0.42 -3.88
C ALA A 41 -15.15 -1.60 -4.25
N ALA A 42 -14.75 -2.37 -5.28
CA ALA A 42 -15.51 -3.54 -5.68
C ALA A 42 -15.58 -4.58 -4.58
N ILE A 43 -14.47 -4.78 -3.86
CA ILE A 43 -14.43 -5.72 -2.75
C ILE A 43 -15.29 -5.21 -1.60
N SER A 44 -15.21 -3.93 -1.28
CA SER A 44 -16.00 -3.34 -0.20
C SER A 44 -17.49 -3.45 -0.49
N LYS A 45 -17.89 -3.26 -1.74
CA LYS A 45 -19.28 -3.39 -2.13
C LYS A 45 -19.82 -4.78 -1.88
N SER A 46 -19.03 -5.80 -2.18
CA SER A 46 -19.48 -7.17 -2.02
C SER A 46 -19.74 -7.51 -0.56
N ASN A 47 -19.17 -6.76 0.37
CA ASN A 47 -19.40 -6.96 1.79
C ASN A 47 -20.65 -6.25 2.28
N GLN A 48 -21.28 -5.46 1.45
CA GLN A 48 -22.51 -4.75 1.74
C GLN A 48 -22.45 -3.87 2.98
N SER A 49 -21.28 -3.41 3.29
CA SER A 49 -21.10 -2.51 4.41
C SER A 49 -21.37 -1.09 3.97
N VAL A 50 -22.17 -0.37 4.75
CA VAL A 50 -22.49 1.03 4.49
C VAL A 50 -21.52 1.95 5.22
N THR A 51 -20.58 1.39 5.92
CA THR A 51 -19.64 2.16 6.72
C THR A 51 -18.72 2.98 5.84
N ILE A 52 -18.58 4.25 6.17
CA ILE A 52 -17.62 5.12 5.50
C ILE A 52 -16.23 4.70 5.96
N LYS A 53 -15.34 4.46 4.99
CA LYS A 53 -13.99 4.07 5.30
C LYS A 53 -13.04 5.21 5.02
N PHE A 54 -12.15 5.45 5.96
CA PHE A 54 -11.06 6.38 5.74
C PHE A 54 -9.93 5.65 5.02
N ARG A 55 -9.24 6.36 4.14
CA ARG A 55 -8.16 5.76 3.36
C ARG A 55 -7.10 5.11 4.23
N GLU A 56 -6.80 5.73 5.37
CA GLU A 56 -5.78 5.21 6.28
C GLU A 56 -6.16 3.85 6.86
N ASN A 57 -7.45 3.53 6.86
CA ASN A 57 -7.95 2.29 7.45
C ASN A 57 -8.52 1.32 6.41
N ASP A 58 -8.36 1.61 5.14
CA ASP A 58 -8.89 0.76 4.07
C ASP A 58 -7.84 -0.25 3.66
N ASN A 59 -7.87 -1.41 4.30
CA ASN A 59 -6.87 -2.45 4.06
C ASN A 59 -6.87 -2.96 2.63
N ALA A 60 -8.04 -3.03 1.99
CA ALA A 60 -8.11 -3.46 0.60
C ALA A 60 -7.41 -2.46 -0.31
N LEU A 61 -7.62 -1.17 -0.07
CA LEU A 61 -6.94 -0.14 -0.82
C LEU A 61 -5.43 -0.22 -0.62
N HIS A 62 -5.00 -0.44 0.62
CA HIS A 62 -3.57 -0.56 0.92
C HIS A 62 -2.95 -1.71 0.13
N MET A 63 -3.63 -2.86 0.09
CA MET A 63 -3.13 -4.01 -0.65
C MET A 63 -2.98 -3.70 -2.13
N TYR A 64 -4.01 -3.11 -2.74
CA TYR A 64 -3.94 -2.80 -4.17
C TYR A 64 -2.92 -1.71 -4.49
N LEU A 65 -2.71 -0.76 -3.59
CA LEU A 65 -1.65 0.22 -3.77
C LEU A 65 -0.27 -0.45 -3.69
N GLY A 66 -0.13 -1.42 -2.80
CA GLY A 66 1.09 -2.23 -2.76
C GLY A 66 1.32 -2.96 -4.07
N PHE A 67 0.26 -3.52 -4.66
CA PHE A 67 0.34 -4.15 -5.98
C PHE A 67 0.82 -3.15 -7.03
N MET A 68 0.29 -1.94 -7.01
CA MET A 68 0.67 -0.92 -7.99
C MET A 68 2.13 -0.51 -7.82
N ALA A 69 2.61 -0.44 -6.58
CA ALA A 69 4.02 -0.13 -6.32
C ALA A 69 4.94 -1.18 -6.94
N ILE A 70 4.50 -2.44 -6.94
CA ILE A 70 5.25 -3.54 -7.56
C ILE A 70 5.19 -3.44 -9.08
N ILE A 71 3.98 -3.28 -9.62
CA ILE A 71 3.78 -3.22 -11.06
C ILE A 71 4.49 -2.02 -11.68
N ALA A 72 4.58 -0.92 -10.93
CA ALA A 72 5.22 0.29 -11.43
C ALA A 72 6.67 0.05 -11.87
N VAL A 73 7.36 -0.89 -11.22
CA VAL A 73 8.74 -1.23 -11.57
C VAL A 73 8.87 -2.65 -12.14
N ASN A 74 7.75 -3.34 -12.33
CA ASN A 74 7.69 -4.68 -12.92
C ASN A 74 6.51 -4.74 -13.89
N PRO A 75 6.60 -4.04 -15.03
CA PRO A 75 5.44 -3.94 -15.92
C PRO A 75 4.97 -5.27 -16.51
N GLN A 76 5.79 -6.31 -16.45
CA GLN A 76 5.41 -7.64 -16.93
C GLN A 76 4.48 -8.38 -15.96
N ILE A 77 4.32 -7.88 -14.74
CA ILE A 77 3.45 -8.50 -13.74
C ILE A 77 2.07 -7.87 -13.82
N ASP A 78 1.03 -8.70 -13.84
CA ASP A 78 -0.35 -8.24 -13.86
C ASP A 78 -0.95 -8.25 -12.45
N ILE A 79 -2.02 -7.48 -12.27
CA ILE A 79 -2.75 -7.50 -10.99
C ILE A 79 -3.19 -8.91 -10.67
N ALA A 80 -3.67 -9.66 -11.67
CA ALA A 80 -4.13 -11.03 -11.45
C ALA A 80 -3.04 -11.92 -10.88
N ASP A 81 -1.79 -11.68 -11.28
CA ASP A 81 -0.66 -12.42 -10.72
C ASP A 81 -0.52 -12.14 -9.23
N LEU A 82 -0.59 -10.87 -8.86
CA LEU A 82 -0.40 -10.45 -7.47
C LEU A 82 -1.58 -10.85 -6.59
N GLU A 83 -2.77 -11.00 -7.17
CA GLU A 83 -3.92 -11.45 -6.40
C GLU A 83 -3.79 -12.90 -5.94
N ARG A 84 -2.80 -13.63 -6.43
CA ARG A 84 -2.50 -14.99 -5.96
C ARG A 84 -1.56 -15.02 -4.77
N ILE A 85 -1.03 -13.85 -4.36
CA ILE A 85 -0.21 -13.74 -3.15
C ILE A 85 -1.04 -14.22 -1.95
N LYS A 86 -0.37 -14.84 -0.99
CA LYS A 86 -1.09 -15.38 0.17
C LYS A 86 -0.27 -15.24 1.45
N GLY A 87 -0.98 -15.42 2.55
CA GLY A 87 -0.35 -15.45 3.86
C GLY A 87 0.26 -14.14 4.27
N THR A 88 1.37 -14.21 4.96
CA THR A 88 2.07 -13.04 5.48
C THR A 88 2.45 -12.06 4.37
N ASP A 89 2.71 -12.56 3.17
CA ASP A 89 3.07 -11.70 2.05
C ASP A 89 1.97 -10.70 1.73
N VAL A 90 0.70 -11.07 1.92
CA VAL A 90 -0.43 -10.13 1.73
C VAL A 90 -0.30 -8.95 2.68
N LEU A 91 0.01 -9.22 3.93
CA LEU A 91 0.15 -8.16 4.93
C LEU A 91 1.34 -7.27 4.65
N ASN A 92 2.44 -7.85 4.22
CA ASN A 92 3.63 -7.07 3.90
C ASN A 92 3.39 -6.14 2.71
N ILE A 93 2.64 -6.61 1.73
CA ILE A 93 2.29 -5.79 0.56
C ILE A 93 1.32 -4.68 0.97
N ALA A 94 0.34 -5.01 1.82
CA ALA A 94 -0.59 -3.99 2.31
C ALA A 94 0.14 -2.90 3.09
N ASP A 95 1.19 -3.26 3.81
CA ASP A 95 1.99 -2.27 4.53
C ASP A 95 2.62 -1.25 3.59
N ILE A 96 3.04 -1.68 2.41
CA ILE A 96 3.60 -0.76 1.41
C ILE A 96 2.57 0.30 1.04
N GLY A 97 1.35 -0.12 0.78
CA GLY A 97 0.28 0.80 0.43
C GLY A 97 -0.12 1.70 1.58
N GLN A 98 -0.12 1.16 2.79
CA GLN A 98 -0.45 1.96 3.96
C GLN A 98 0.54 3.09 4.18
N VAL A 99 1.83 2.79 4.07
CA VAL A 99 2.88 3.81 4.21
C VAL A 99 2.71 4.90 3.15
N PHE A 100 2.37 4.50 1.93
CA PHE A 100 2.13 5.45 0.86
C PHE A 100 0.98 6.41 1.21
N ILE A 101 -0.13 5.86 1.69
CA ILE A 101 -1.31 6.67 2.06
C ILE A 101 -0.99 7.61 3.22
N LEU A 102 -0.26 7.12 4.23
CA LEU A 102 0.09 7.94 5.38
C LEU A 102 0.97 9.11 4.97
N ARG A 103 1.86 8.91 4.00
CA ARG A 103 2.68 10.01 3.49
C ARG A 103 1.85 11.06 2.79
N ILE A 104 0.87 10.62 1.99
CA ILE A 104 0.00 11.54 1.27
C ILE A 104 -0.81 12.38 2.25
N SER A 105 -1.33 11.74 3.29
CA SER A 105 -2.15 12.44 4.28
C SER A 105 -1.33 13.27 5.26
N GLY A 106 -0.02 13.05 5.29
CA GLY A 106 0.86 13.70 6.23
C GLY A 106 0.82 13.11 7.63
N ALA A 107 -0.02 12.13 7.86
CA ALA A 107 -0.20 11.58 9.20
C ALA A 107 1.02 10.83 9.71
N GLY A 108 1.81 10.28 8.83
CA GLY A 108 2.99 9.52 9.22
C GLY A 108 4.29 10.25 9.02
N SER A 109 4.27 11.54 8.74
CA SER A 109 5.47 12.31 8.43
C SER A 109 6.37 12.39 9.63
N PRO A 110 7.53 11.93 9.54
CA PRO A 110 8.51 12.06 10.61
C PRO A 110 9.35 13.29 10.40
N GLN A 111 9.54 13.78 9.91
CA GLN A 111 10.29 14.56 9.53
C GLN A 111 10.54 15.39 9.96
N SER A 112 10.61 15.03 10.25
CA SER A 112 10.52 15.61 10.50
C SER A 112 10.31 15.85 10.96
N ASN A 113 10.50 15.33 11.61
CA ASN A 113 10.05 15.41 12.03
C ASN A 113 9.81 15.58 12.55
N SER A 114 10.08 15.43 13.13
CA SER A 114 9.55 15.55 13.54
C SER A 114 9.04 15.76 13.91
N ASP A 115 9.28 15.74 14.45
CA ASP A 115 8.47 15.99 14.77
C ASP A 115 7.71 16.07 15.16
N VAL A 116 7.95 16.03 15.75
CA VAL A 116 6.90 16.17 16.06
C VAL A 116 6.26 16.06 16.54
N GLN A 117 6.33 16.04 17.01
CA GLN A 117 5.45 16.01 17.37
C GLN A 117 4.88 16.20 17.62
N SER A 118 5.24 16.27 18.14
CA SER A 118 4.42 16.46 18.28
C SER A 118 3.93 16.62 18.52
N GLU A 119 3.90 16.65 18.76
CA GLU A 119 3.22 16.86 18.94
C GLU A 119 2.80 17.08 19.08
N THR A 120 2.97 17.21 19.69
CA THR A 120 2.40 17.44 19.76
C THR A 120 2.21 17.60 20.00
N THR A 121 2.28 17.70 20.54
CA THR A 121 1.90 17.84 20.65
C THR A 121 1.90 18.11 20.85
N GLN A 122 1.83 18.18 21.12
CA GLN A 122 1.60 18.46 21.24
C GLN A 122 1.54 18.93 21.35
N GLU A 123 1.52 19.12 21.85
CA GLU A 123 1.22 19.54 22.01
C GLU A 123 1.08 20.00 22.17
N PRO A 124 1.14 20.29 22.79
CA PRO A 124 0.75 20.72 23.05
C PRO A 124 0.69 21.03 23.20
N SER A 125 0.80 21.20 23.69
CA SER A 125 0.55 21.63 23.82
C SER A 125 0.65 22.02 23.96
N THR A 126 0.81 22.19 24.29
CA THR A 126 0.68 22.62 24.41
C THR A 126 0.78 23.14 24.45
N GLN A 127 0.92 23.36 24.72
CA GLN A 127 0.81 23.86 24.81
C GLN A 127 0.77 24.34 24.82
N ALA A 128 1.22 24.38 25.16
CA ALA A 128 0.83 24.81 25.46
C ALA A 128 0.59 25.09 25.30
#